data_7b59ecd59191b1a54f374d32a32868db
#
_entry.id   7b59ecd59191b1a54f374d32a32868db
#
_cell.length_a   1.000
_cell.length_b   1.000
_cell.length_c   1.000
_cell.angle_alpha   90.00
_cell.angle_beta   90.00
_cell.angle_gamma   90.00
#
_symmetry.space_group_name_H-M   'P 1'
#
loop_
_entity.id
_entity.type
_entity.pdbx_description
1 polymer ?
#
loop_
_entity_poly.entity_id
_entity_poly.type
_entity_poly.pdbx_seq_one_letter_code
_entity_poly.pdbx_strand_id
1 'polypeptide(L)'
;MRKKKGGQIEGMFLIIDHGNVKGLNHWTDEFERRGMPAVIQTNEQMVTEHGDIIRNLSKKGFEICGAYNEKPFWNEPYRFQYEVMSRIKDKVETCTGKSMRIFGSKYSAYDEMTLRVAHELGIPYVFARGAAGARAVVYKPKEYNVILVSVSNVPSKHLGTGSLCDQSLWSRGAAPDDLRQILFNLKEDRIVLVAQTHLSGVKLYWWNIYQDFLDAHRVVWRSLDEFVSHPMILPNTEIPINTEVQYLIAQPKIPLEQEPDYPFNK
;
A
#
# COMPACT_ATOMS: atom_id res chain seq x y z
N MET A 1 18.63 22.74 -25.25
CA MET A 1 17.79 21.96 -24.33
C MET A 1 18.50 20.64 -24.01
N ARG A 2 19.07 20.48 -22.80
CA ARG A 2 19.64 19.18 -22.36
C ARG A 2 18.48 18.22 -22.14
N LYS A 3 18.40 17.14 -22.93
CA LYS A 3 17.55 15.97 -22.62
C LYS A 3 17.93 15.51 -21.21
N LYS A 4 17.03 15.68 -20.22
CA LYS A 4 17.17 14.99 -18.94
C LYS A 4 17.30 13.51 -19.28
N LYS A 5 18.44 12.88 -18.98
CA LYS A 5 18.57 11.42 -18.94
C LYS A 5 17.40 10.96 -18.06
N GLY A 6 16.55 10.07 -18.56
CA GLY A 6 15.44 9.52 -17.79
C GLY A 6 16.01 8.94 -16.49
N GLY A 7 15.75 9.65 -15.37
CA GLY A 7 16.14 9.19 -14.05
C GLY A 7 15.38 7.88 -13.78
N GLN A 8 16.05 6.97 -13.12
CA GLN A 8 15.44 5.71 -12.66
C GLN A 8 14.34 6.05 -11.64
N ILE A 9 13.17 5.42 -11.73
CA ILE A 9 12.07 5.60 -10.79
C ILE A 9 12.47 4.97 -9.46
N GLU A 10 12.27 5.67 -8.35
CA GLU A 10 12.37 5.09 -7.01
C GLU A 10 11.01 4.53 -6.62
N GLY A 11 10.95 3.27 -6.18
CA GLY A 11 9.69 2.59 -5.86
C GLY A 11 9.69 1.91 -4.49
N MET A 12 8.53 1.87 -3.86
CA MET A 12 8.23 0.95 -2.77
C MET A 12 7.06 0.08 -3.19
N PHE A 13 7.14 -1.21 -2.90
CA PHE A 13 6.07 -2.15 -3.21
C PHE A 13 5.29 -2.50 -1.95
N LEU A 14 3.97 -2.40 -2.05
CA LEU A 14 3.04 -2.72 -0.98
C LEU A 14 2.14 -3.88 -1.42
N ILE A 15 2.24 -5.00 -0.72
CA ILE A 15 1.35 -6.16 -0.89
C ILE A 15 0.26 -6.04 0.17
N ILE A 16 -1.00 -5.92 -0.25
CA ILE A 16 -2.13 -5.88 0.67
C ILE A 16 -2.77 -7.27 0.74
N ASP A 17 -2.75 -7.81 1.94
CA ASP A 17 -3.36 -9.11 2.23
C ASP A 17 -4.83 -8.96 2.65
N HIS A 18 -5.68 -9.78 2.03
CA HIS A 18 -7.11 -9.88 2.32
C HIS A 18 -7.53 -11.31 2.72
N GLY A 19 -6.65 -12.04 3.40
CA GLY A 19 -6.91 -13.43 3.79
C GLY A 19 -6.68 -14.44 2.66
N ASN A 20 -6.06 -14.03 1.55
CA ASN A 20 -5.73 -14.94 0.46
C ASN A 20 -4.28 -15.42 0.56
N VAL A 21 -4.09 -16.50 1.31
CA VAL A 21 -2.76 -17.11 1.55
C VAL A 21 -2.06 -17.51 0.26
N LYS A 22 -2.80 -18.06 -0.72
CA LYS A 22 -2.21 -18.45 -2.01
C LYS A 22 -1.62 -17.24 -2.73
N GLY A 23 -2.37 -16.16 -2.82
CA GLY A 23 -1.90 -14.95 -3.46
C GLY A 23 -0.78 -14.25 -2.68
N LEU A 24 -0.80 -14.34 -1.35
CA LEU A 24 0.29 -13.83 -0.52
C LEU A 24 1.59 -14.60 -0.80
N ASN A 25 1.53 -15.93 -0.80
CA ASN A 25 2.70 -16.77 -1.10
C ASN A 25 3.24 -16.50 -2.51
N HIS A 26 2.38 -16.38 -3.52
CA HIS A 26 2.81 -16.04 -4.88
C HIS A 26 3.64 -14.75 -4.91
N TRP A 27 3.13 -13.69 -4.27
CA TRP A 27 3.85 -12.41 -4.23
C TRP A 27 5.16 -12.51 -3.46
N THR A 28 5.15 -13.14 -2.29
CA THR A 28 6.35 -13.23 -1.43
C THR A 28 7.43 -14.13 -2.03
N ASP A 29 7.07 -15.26 -2.64
CA ASP A 29 8.00 -16.14 -3.36
C ASP A 29 8.66 -15.40 -4.52
N GLU A 30 7.89 -14.60 -5.25
CA GLU A 30 8.41 -13.81 -6.37
C GLU A 30 9.37 -12.72 -5.90
N PHE A 31 9.05 -12.03 -4.81
CA PHE A 31 9.94 -11.02 -4.23
C PHE A 31 11.22 -11.63 -3.66
N GLU A 32 11.14 -12.78 -3.01
CA GLU A 32 12.32 -13.53 -2.56
C GLU A 32 13.19 -13.96 -3.76
N ARG A 33 12.58 -14.51 -4.79
CA ARG A 33 13.29 -14.92 -6.02
C ARG A 33 14.03 -13.77 -6.68
N ARG A 34 13.48 -12.55 -6.63
CA ARG A 34 14.08 -11.32 -7.17
C ARG A 34 15.05 -10.64 -6.22
N GLY A 35 15.10 -11.02 -4.94
CA GLY A 35 15.83 -10.29 -3.90
C GLY A 35 15.31 -8.87 -3.67
N MET A 36 14.00 -8.65 -3.84
CA MET A 36 13.37 -7.33 -3.76
C MET A 36 12.70 -7.12 -2.41
N PRO A 37 12.79 -5.91 -1.81
CA PRO A 37 12.06 -5.58 -0.61
C PRO A 37 10.57 -5.30 -0.91
N ALA A 38 9.71 -5.63 0.05
CA ALA A 38 8.31 -5.25 0.03
C ALA A 38 7.77 -5.02 1.45
N VAL A 39 6.70 -4.24 1.54
CA VAL A 39 5.87 -4.10 2.74
C VAL A 39 4.64 -4.99 2.56
N ILE A 40 4.32 -5.78 3.58
CA ILE A 40 3.12 -6.61 3.61
C ILE A 40 2.12 -5.97 4.57
N GLN A 41 1.03 -5.46 4.05
CA GLN A 41 -0.07 -4.94 4.85
C GLN A 41 -1.04 -6.07 5.18
N THR A 42 -1.12 -6.42 6.46
CA THR A 42 -1.93 -7.51 6.98
C THR A 42 -2.90 -7.04 8.05
N ASN A 43 -4.04 -7.69 8.14
CA ASN A 43 -5.07 -7.37 9.13
C ASN A 43 -5.03 -8.31 10.34
N GLU A 44 -5.82 -7.98 11.33
CA GLU A 44 -5.93 -8.74 12.58
C GLU A 44 -6.38 -10.20 12.38
N GLN A 45 -7.29 -10.44 11.44
CA GLN A 45 -7.78 -11.78 11.12
C GLN A 45 -6.65 -12.64 10.56
N MET A 46 -5.92 -12.15 9.58
CA MET A 46 -4.81 -12.87 8.97
C MET A 46 -3.71 -13.20 10.00
N VAL A 47 -3.37 -12.25 10.88
CA VAL A 47 -2.41 -12.49 11.96
C VAL A 47 -2.89 -13.57 12.92
N THR A 48 -4.20 -13.63 13.19
CA THR A 48 -4.79 -14.63 14.08
C THR A 48 -4.87 -16.02 13.44
N GLU A 49 -5.30 -16.10 12.19
CA GLU A 49 -5.54 -17.37 11.50
C GLU A 49 -4.27 -17.96 10.89
N HIS A 50 -3.33 -17.11 10.45
CA HIS A 50 -2.13 -17.49 9.71
C HIS A 50 -0.84 -16.85 10.27
N GLY A 51 -0.78 -16.68 11.59
CA GLY A 51 0.35 -16.03 12.26
C GLY A 51 1.71 -16.66 11.97
N ASP A 52 1.77 -17.96 11.74
CA ASP A 52 3.04 -18.63 11.39
C ASP A 52 3.57 -18.17 10.03
N ILE A 53 2.70 -17.93 9.05
CA ILE A 53 3.08 -17.36 7.74
C ILE A 53 3.64 -15.95 7.96
N ILE A 54 2.89 -15.09 8.65
CA ILE A 54 3.30 -13.69 8.91
C ILE A 54 4.64 -13.63 9.67
N ARG A 55 4.80 -14.48 10.69
CA ARG A 55 6.07 -14.60 11.45
C ARG A 55 7.24 -15.00 10.54
N ASN A 56 7.02 -15.99 9.67
CA ASN A 56 8.04 -16.45 8.74
C ASN A 56 8.44 -15.35 7.74
N LEU A 57 7.47 -14.64 7.17
CA LEU A 57 7.72 -13.52 6.26
C LEU A 57 8.50 -12.39 6.94
N SER A 58 8.14 -12.06 8.19
CA SER A 58 8.92 -11.11 8.99
C SER A 58 10.37 -11.54 9.22
N LYS A 59 10.62 -12.84 9.45
CA LYS A 59 12.00 -13.40 9.59
C LYS A 59 12.77 -13.32 8.27
N LYS A 60 12.13 -13.48 7.14
CA LYS A 60 12.71 -13.34 5.80
C LYS A 60 13.01 -11.90 5.39
N GLY A 61 12.66 -10.92 6.22
CA GLY A 61 12.99 -9.51 5.99
C GLY A 61 11.88 -8.66 5.40
N PHE A 62 10.69 -9.22 5.19
CA PHE A 62 9.54 -8.40 4.81
C PHE A 62 9.12 -7.50 5.96
N GLU A 63 8.83 -6.24 5.66
CA GLU A 63 8.23 -5.31 6.62
C GLU A 63 6.75 -5.62 6.80
N ILE A 64 6.31 -5.85 8.03
CA ILE A 64 4.91 -6.15 8.34
C ILE A 64 4.19 -4.87 8.79
N CYS A 65 3.23 -4.44 7.98
CA CYS A 65 2.34 -3.33 8.24
C CYS A 65 1.05 -3.84 8.86
N GLY A 66 0.70 -3.38 10.05
CA GLY A 66 -0.61 -3.66 10.62
C GLY A 66 -1.71 -2.84 9.93
N ALA A 67 -2.86 -3.45 9.71
CA ALA A 67 -3.92 -2.80 8.96
C ALA A 67 -5.31 -2.99 9.54
N TYR A 68 -6.14 -1.95 9.33
CA TYR A 68 -7.58 -2.01 9.59
C TYR A 68 -8.36 -1.83 8.29
N ASN A 69 -9.07 -2.87 7.87
CA ASN A 69 -9.70 -2.95 6.54
C ASN A 69 -11.23 -2.85 6.56
N GLU A 70 -11.87 -2.72 7.74
CA GLU A 70 -13.34 -2.69 7.82
C GLU A 70 -13.91 -1.34 7.37
N LYS A 71 -13.36 -0.24 7.89
CA LYS A 71 -13.74 1.13 7.51
C LYS A 71 -12.54 2.08 7.48
N PRO A 72 -12.63 3.20 6.76
CA PRO A 72 -11.59 4.24 6.77
C PRO A 72 -11.47 4.88 8.15
N PHE A 73 -10.27 5.36 8.52
CA PHE A 73 -10.05 6.08 9.78
C PHE A 73 -10.47 7.54 9.74
N TRP A 74 -10.63 8.10 8.57
CA TRP A 74 -11.01 9.50 8.41
C TRP A 74 -12.34 9.83 9.13
N ASN A 75 -12.35 10.87 9.97
CA ASN A 75 -13.43 11.28 10.84
C ASN A 75 -13.86 10.25 11.92
N GLU A 76 -13.05 9.27 12.21
CA GLU A 76 -13.32 8.39 13.34
C GLU A 76 -12.84 8.99 14.65
N PRO A 77 -13.58 8.78 15.76
CA PRO A 77 -13.18 9.30 17.07
C PRO A 77 -11.80 8.79 17.51
N TYR A 78 -11.05 9.63 18.22
CA TYR A 78 -9.74 9.29 18.79
C TYR A 78 -9.75 7.93 19.51
N ARG A 79 -10.72 7.73 20.41
CA ARG A 79 -10.82 6.50 21.21
C ARG A 79 -10.91 5.25 20.32
N PHE A 80 -11.72 5.31 19.28
CA PHE A 80 -11.87 4.22 18.33
C PHE A 80 -10.55 3.95 17.60
N GLN A 81 -9.90 4.99 17.08
CA GLN A 81 -8.63 4.83 16.37
C GLN A 81 -7.54 4.27 17.30
N TYR A 82 -7.48 4.75 18.56
CA TYR A 82 -6.52 4.28 19.55
C TYR A 82 -6.72 2.80 19.90
N GLU A 83 -7.94 2.40 20.23
CA GLU A 83 -8.28 1.02 20.58
C GLU A 83 -7.96 0.04 19.43
N VAL A 84 -8.29 0.41 18.19
CA VAL A 84 -8.02 -0.41 17.01
C VAL A 84 -6.53 -0.51 16.71
N MET A 85 -5.82 0.62 16.66
CA MET A 85 -4.39 0.61 16.35
C MET A 85 -3.56 -0.10 17.42
N SER A 86 -3.88 0.13 18.71
CA SER A 86 -3.21 -0.55 19.82
C SER A 86 -3.39 -2.07 19.72
N ARG A 87 -4.62 -2.54 19.52
CA ARG A 87 -4.92 -3.97 19.42
C ARG A 87 -4.20 -4.63 18.23
N ILE A 88 -4.18 -3.97 17.07
CA ILE A 88 -3.47 -4.49 15.89
C ILE A 88 -1.97 -4.51 16.14
N LYS A 89 -1.41 -3.45 16.72
CA LYS A 89 -0.02 -3.36 17.09
C LYS A 89 0.39 -4.53 17.99
N ASP A 90 -0.36 -4.74 19.07
CA ASP A 90 -0.08 -5.80 20.04
C ASP A 90 -0.10 -7.20 19.38
N LYS A 91 -1.05 -7.45 18.47
CA LYS A 91 -1.13 -8.72 17.74
C LYS A 91 0.03 -8.91 16.78
N VAL A 92 0.38 -7.89 15.99
CA VAL A 92 1.51 -7.98 15.05
C VAL A 92 2.82 -8.18 15.80
N GLU A 93 3.06 -7.42 16.87
CA GLU A 93 4.27 -7.53 17.69
C GLU A 93 4.39 -8.88 18.40
N THR A 94 3.29 -9.36 18.97
CA THR A 94 3.23 -10.71 19.58
C THR A 94 3.52 -11.81 18.56
N CYS A 95 2.95 -11.67 17.36
CA CYS A 95 3.12 -12.64 16.29
C CYS A 95 4.55 -12.67 15.75
N THR A 96 5.12 -11.50 15.46
CA THR A 96 6.40 -11.38 14.75
C THR A 96 7.62 -11.34 15.68
N GLY A 97 7.43 -10.96 16.95
CA GLY A 97 8.50 -10.64 17.89
C GLY A 97 9.25 -9.36 17.56
N LYS A 98 8.72 -8.52 16.67
CA LYS A 98 9.31 -7.23 16.26
C LYS A 98 8.30 -6.11 16.44
N SER A 99 8.79 -4.89 16.68
CA SER A 99 7.94 -3.71 16.75
C SER A 99 7.23 -3.47 15.43
N MET A 100 5.93 -3.18 15.49
CA MET A 100 5.14 -2.75 14.36
C MET A 100 5.47 -1.29 14.02
N ARG A 101 6.13 -1.06 12.90
CA ARG A 101 6.62 0.28 12.53
C ARG A 101 5.70 1.05 11.61
N ILE A 102 4.76 0.38 10.93
CA ILE A 102 3.90 1.02 9.96
C ILE A 102 2.46 0.53 10.09
N PHE A 103 1.52 1.47 9.95
CA PHE A 103 0.10 1.21 10.00
C PHE A 103 -0.59 1.69 8.73
N GLY A 104 -1.62 0.96 8.29
CA GLY A 104 -2.49 1.34 7.17
C GLY A 104 -3.96 1.16 7.53
N SER A 105 -4.78 2.13 7.17
CA SER A 105 -6.24 1.98 7.23
C SER A 105 -6.83 1.70 5.87
N LYS A 106 -8.09 1.31 5.83
CA LYS A 106 -8.86 1.15 4.59
C LYS A 106 -8.74 2.41 3.72
N TYR A 107 -8.41 2.22 2.45
CA TYR A 107 -8.16 3.29 1.48
C TYR A 107 -6.96 4.21 1.81
N SER A 108 -6.09 3.80 2.73
CA SER A 108 -5.03 4.67 3.29
C SER A 108 -5.57 6.00 3.83
N ALA A 109 -6.79 5.95 4.38
CA ALA A 109 -7.46 7.11 4.94
C ALA A 109 -6.87 7.45 6.30
N TYR A 110 -6.63 8.72 6.54
CA TYR A 110 -6.11 9.23 7.81
C TYR A 110 -6.64 10.63 8.09
N ASP A 111 -6.56 11.04 9.34
CA ASP A 111 -6.80 12.41 9.79
C ASP A 111 -5.81 12.79 10.91
N GLU A 112 -6.01 13.94 11.52
CA GLU A 112 -5.16 14.38 12.62
C GLU A 112 -5.19 13.43 13.82
N MET A 113 -6.34 12.82 14.10
CA MET A 113 -6.45 11.84 15.19
C MET A 113 -5.61 10.60 14.91
N THR A 114 -5.52 10.18 13.65
CA THR A 114 -4.65 9.06 13.24
C THR A 114 -3.18 9.37 13.53
N LEU A 115 -2.73 10.58 13.23
CA LEU A 115 -1.35 11.02 13.50
C LEU A 115 -1.05 11.05 14.99
N ARG A 116 -1.98 11.60 15.76
CA ARG A 116 -1.88 11.66 17.22
C ARG A 116 -1.78 10.26 17.84
N VAL A 117 -2.67 9.36 17.44
CA VAL A 117 -2.69 7.99 17.94
C VAL A 117 -1.40 7.24 17.56
N ALA A 118 -0.95 7.35 16.32
CA ALA A 118 0.29 6.73 15.88
C ALA A 118 1.50 7.25 16.68
N HIS A 119 1.55 8.57 16.93
CA HIS A 119 2.59 9.20 17.77
C HIS A 119 2.58 8.62 19.20
N GLU A 120 1.43 8.57 19.84
CA GLU A 120 1.27 8.09 21.22
C GLU A 120 1.58 6.59 21.36
N LEU A 121 1.25 5.80 20.34
CA LEU A 121 1.56 4.36 20.31
C LEU A 121 3.00 4.06 19.83
N GLY A 122 3.80 5.08 19.47
CA GLY A 122 5.16 4.91 18.97
C GLY A 122 5.23 4.21 17.61
N ILE A 123 4.21 4.35 16.76
CA ILE A 123 4.19 3.84 15.40
C ILE A 123 4.77 4.94 14.47
N PRO A 124 6.01 4.77 13.96
CA PRO A 124 6.68 5.86 13.26
C PRO A 124 6.16 6.14 11.85
N TYR A 125 5.41 5.23 11.23
CA TYR A 125 4.98 5.38 9.84
C TYR A 125 3.49 5.08 9.69
N VAL A 126 2.82 5.87 8.84
CA VAL A 126 1.42 5.66 8.48
C VAL A 126 1.28 5.76 6.97
N PHE A 127 0.64 4.75 6.35
CA PHE A 127 0.23 4.88 4.96
C PHE A 127 -0.89 5.90 4.83
N ALA A 128 -0.74 6.80 3.90
CA ALA A 128 -1.68 7.87 3.64
C ALA A 128 -2.01 7.95 2.14
N ARG A 129 -3.20 8.37 1.83
CA ARG A 129 -3.54 8.78 0.48
C ARG A 129 -3.13 10.24 0.33
N GLY A 130 -2.03 10.53 -0.28
CA GLY A 130 -1.53 11.89 -0.48
C GLY A 130 -2.36 12.72 -1.46
N ALA A 131 -1.86 13.89 -1.80
CA ALA A 131 -2.42 14.76 -2.82
C ALA A 131 -2.58 14.05 -4.17
N ALA A 132 -3.45 14.59 -5.03
CA ALA A 132 -3.64 14.08 -6.39
C ALA A 132 -2.31 14.06 -7.15
N GLY A 133 -2.05 12.95 -7.85
CA GLY A 133 -0.84 12.75 -8.64
C GLY A 133 -0.20 11.40 -8.37
N ALA A 134 0.44 10.81 -9.40
CA ALA A 134 1.03 9.49 -9.28
C ALA A 134 2.33 9.48 -8.46
N ARG A 135 2.97 10.63 -8.27
CA ARG A 135 4.18 10.73 -7.47
C ARG A 135 3.91 10.44 -6.00
N ALA A 136 4.56 9.44 -5.46
CA ALA A 136 4.54 9.19 -4.03
C ALA A 136 5.36 10.25 -3.28
N VAL A 137 4.84 10.69 -2.13
CA VAL A 137 5.50 11.66 -1.25
C VAL A 137 5.58 11.13 0.17
N VAL A 138 6.57 11.60 0.88
CA VAL A 138 6.81 11.26 2.28
C VAL A 138 6.80 12.55 3.07
N TYR A 139 5.85 12.67 4.00
CA TYR A 139 5.66 13.86 4.82
C TYR A 139 5.98 13.57 6.28
N LYS A 140 6.62 14.52 6.95
CA LYS A 140 6.74 14.51 8.40
C LYS A 140 6.04 15.75 8.98
N PRO A 141 4.89 15.58 9.64
CA PRO A 141 4.27 16.66 10.41
C PRO A 141 5.25 17.19 11.46
N LYS A 142 5.28 18.51 11.67
CA LYS A 142 6.15 19.10 12.69
C LYS A 142 5.68 18.75 14.10
N GLU A 143 4.38 18.58 14.27
CA GLU A 143 3.71 18.37 15.56
C GLU A 143 3.78 16.93 16.06
N TYR A 144 4.05 15.97 15.17
CA TYR A 144 4.04 14.55 15.50
C TYR A 144 5.34 13.85 15.09
N ASN A 145 5.79 12.89 15.89
CA ASN A 145 6.92 12.03 15.50
C ASN A 145 6.41 10.84 14.65
N VAL A 146 5.71 11.16 13.58
CA VAL A 146 5.13 10.22 12.63
C VAL A 146 5.48 10.68 11.22
N ILE A 147 5.79 9.74 10.34
CA ILE A 147 6.02 10.00 8.92
C ILE A 147 4.86 9.40 8.13
N LEU A 148 4.25 10.21 7.29
CA LEU A 148 3.22 9.78 6.34
C LEU A 148 3.87 9.34 5.04
N VAL A 149 3.52 8.15 4.59
CA VAL A 149 3.95 7.59 3.30
C VAL A 149 2.74 7.55 2.38
N SER A 150 2.70 8.44 1.38
CA SER A 150 1.56 8.45 0.47
C SER A 150 1.65 7.32 -0.53
N VAL A 151 0.54 6.61 -0.72
CA VAL A 151 0.37 5.75 -1.89
C VAL A 151 0.25 6.60 -3.15
N SER A 152 0.75 6.11 -4.28
CA SER A 152 0.61 6.80 -5.56
C SER A 152 -0.87 6.85 -5.98
N ASN A 153 -1.35 8.04 -6.36
CA ASN A 153 -2.68 8.24 -6.92
C ASN A 153 -2.56 8.52 -8.41
N VAL A 154 -3.27 7.76 -9.21
CA VAL A 154 -3.22 7.89 -10.68
C VAL A 154 -4.46 8.58 -11.18
N PRO A 155 -4.34 9.77 -11.77
CA PRO A 155 -5.46 10.38 -12.49
C PRO A 155 -5.70 9.64 -13.80
N SER A 156 -6.93 9.29 -14.06
CA SER A 156 -7.37 8.73 -15.35
C SER A 156 -8.62 9.47 -15.83
N LYS A 157 -8.65 9.83 -17.11
CA LYS A 157 -9.82 10.51 -17.70
C LYS A 157 -11.09 9.66 -17.65
N HIS A 158 -10.94 8.32 -17.70
CA HIS A 158 -12.07 7.39 -17.77
C HIS A 158 -12.40 6.78 -16.42
N LEU A 159 -11.39 6.63 -15.55
CA LEU A 159 -11.49 5.88 -14.31
C LEU A 159 -11.47 6.78 -13.05
N GLY A 160 -11.35 8.11 -13.22
CA GLY A 160 -11.18 9.04 -12.11
C GLY A 160 -9.80 8.91 -11.44
N THR A 161 -9.64 9.44 -10.25
CA THR A 161 -8.40 9.39 -9.49
C THR A 161 -8.47 8.27 -8.45
N GLY A 162 -7.40 7.51 -8.31
CA GLY A 162 -7.30 6.46 -7.29
C GLY A 162 -5.91 5.88 -7.17
N SER A 163 -5.70 5.02 -6.19
CA SER A 163 -4.39 4.42 -5.93
C SER A 163 -3.86 3.66 -7.13
N LEU A 164 -2.54 3.69 -7.30
CA LEU A 164 -1.81 2.83 -8.24
C LEU A 164 -1.83 1.39 -7.70
N CYS A 165 -2.97 0.76 -7.86
CA CYS A 165 -3.34 -0.51 -7.26
C CYS A 165 -4.31 -1.23 -8.19
N ASP A 166 -4.09 -2.53 -8.41
CA ASP A 166 -4.96 -3.40 -9.19
C ASP A 166 -6.42 -3.32 -8.74
N GLN A 167 -6.68 -3.52 -7.46
CA GLN A 167 -8.04 -3.46 -6.89
C GLN A 167 -8.69 -2.07 -7.05
N SER A 168 -7.93 -1.00 -6.83
CA SER A 168 -8.45 0.36 -6.99
C SER A 168 -8.81 0.66 -8.44
N LEU A 169 -8.04 0.18 -9.39
CA LEU A 169 -8.30 0.31 -10.82
C LEU A 169 -9.47 -0.59 -11.23
N TRP A 170 -9.42 -1.87 -10.88
CA TRP A 170 -10.45 -2.84 -11.21
C TRP A 170 -11.84 -2.43 -10.69
N SER A 171 -11.93 -1.98 -9.44
CA SER A 171 -13.21 -1.52 -8.84
C SER A 171 -13.83 -0.30 -9.53
N ARG A 172 -13.06 0.39 -10.35
CA ARG A 172 -13.49 1.53 -11.19
C ARG A 172 -13.73 1.13 -12.65
N GLY A 173 -13.68 -0.16 -12.97
CA GLY A 173 -13.95 -0.69 -14.30
C GLY A 173 -12.72 -0.83 -15.20
N ALA A 174 -11.50 -0.73 -14.66
CA ALA A 174 -10.28 -0.94 -15.43
C ALA A 174 -10.10 -2.42 -15.80
N ALA A 175 -9.67 -2.66 -17.02
CA ALA A 175 -9.12 -3.96 -17.45
C ALA A 175 -7.62 -4.06 -17.07
N PRO A 176 -7.02 -5.26 -17.10
CA PRO A 176 -5.57 -5.42 -16.90
C PRO A 176 -4.72 -4.53 -17.82
N ASP A 177 -5.12 -4.36 -19.07
CA ASP A 177 -4.39 -3.50 -20.02
C ASP A 177 -4.40 -2.01 -19.64
N ASP A 178 -5.41 -1.52 -18.93
CA ASP A 178 -5.39 -0.16 -18.39
C ASP A 178 -4.27 -0.01 -17.36
N LEU A 179 -4.10 -0.99 -16.47
CA LEU A 179 -2.98 -1.03 -15.52
C LEU A 179 -1.65 -1.08 -16.27
N ARG A 180 -1.53 -1.92 -17.31
CA ARG A 180 -0.33 -1.99 -18.17
C ARG A 180 0.01 -0.60 -18.72
N GLN A 181 -0.94 0.06 -19.35
CA GLN A 181 -0.73 1.38 -19.94
C GLN A 181 -0.29 2.41 -18.88
N ILE A 182 -0.91 2.41 -17.71
CA ILE A 182 -0.56 3.30 -16.62
C ILE A 182 0.89 3.04 -16.17
N LEU A 183 1.25 1.80 -15.86
CA LEU A 183 2.58 1.44 -15.36
C LEU A 183 3.70 1.78 -16.35
N PHE A 184 3.50 1.46 -17.64
CA PHE A 184 4.53 1.69 -18.65
C PHE A 184 4.63 3.15 -19.13
N ASN A 185 3.62 3.99 -18.83
CA ASN A 185 3.63 5.42 -19.12
C ASN A 185 3.93 6.30 -17.90
N LEU A 186 4.29 5.72 -16.74
CA LEU A 186 4.69 6.49 -15.56
C LEU A 186 5.85 7.45 -15.90
N LYS A 187 5.69 8.70 -15.47
CA LYS A 187 6.69 9.78 -15.64
C LYS A 187 7.24 10.27 -14.31
N GLU A 188 6.69 9.77 -13.25
CA GLU A 188 7.04 10.10 -11.87
C GLU A 188 8.43 9.55 -11.54
N ASP A 189 9.15 10.26 -10.69
CA ASP A 189 10.46 9.87 -10.19
C ASP A 189 10.37 8.96 -8.96
N ARG A 190 9.18 8.88 -8.33
CA ARG A 190 8.93 8.13 -7.10
C ARG A 190 7.50 7.59 -7.05
N ILE A 191 7.36 6.29 -6.75
CA ILE A 191 6.06 5.62 -6.70
C ILE A 191 5.93 4.69 -5.49
N VAL A 192 4.68 4.51 -5.02
CA VAL A 192 4.27 3.35 -4.21
C VAL A 192 3.31 2.55 -5.05
N LEU A 193 3.74 1.36 -5.47
CA LEU A 193 2.93 0.43 -6.24
C LEU A 193 2.28 -0.58 -5.31
N VAL A 194 0.99 -0.75 -5.45
CA VAL A 194 0.18 -1.63 -4.60
C VAL A 194 -0.34 -2.81 -5.39
N ALA A 195 -0.25 -4.00 -4.81
CA ALA A 195 -0.83 -5.24 -5.33
C ALA A 195 -1.70 -5.91 -4.27
N GLN A 196 -2.80 -6.53 -4.70
CA GLN A 196 -3.73 -7.23 -3.81
C GLN A 196 -3.58 -8.74 -3.96
N THR A 197 -3.52 -9.45 -2.83
CA THR A 197 -3.34 -10.91 -2.86
C THR A 197 -4.51 -11.64 -3.50
N HIS A 198 -5.71 -11.14 -3.36
CA HIS A 198 -6.93 -11.74 -3.93
C HIS A 198 -7.21 -11.36 -5.39
N LEU A 199 -6.45 -10.43 -5.96
CA LEU A 199 -6.57 -10.05 -7.37
C LEU A 199 -5.28 -10.44 -8.12
N SER A 200 -4.27 -9.59 -8.19
CA SER A 200 -3.03 -9.93 -8.90
C SER A 200 -2.29 -11.13 -8.32
N GLY A 201 -2.44 -11.42 -7.05
CA GLY A 201 -1.86 -12.63 -6.44
C GLY A 201 -2.46 -13.95 -6.93
N VAL A 202 -3.66 -13.96 -7.55
CA VAL A 202 -4.37 -15.18 -8.02
C VAL A 202 -4.93 -15.08 -9.42
N LYS A 203 -5.08 -13.90 -9.99
CA LYS A 203 -5.63 -13.70 -11.34
C LYS A 203 -4.48 -13.52 -12.34
N LEU A 204 -4.31 -14.47 -13.26
CA LEU A 204 -3.17 -14.56 -14.15
C LEU A 204 -2.94 -13.30 -15.00
N TYR A 205 -3.99 -12.68 -15.52
CA TYR A 205 -3.85 -11.48 -16.35
C TYR A 205 -3.27 -10.30 -15.58
N TRP A 206 -3.77 -10.05 -14.38
CA TRP A 206 -3.24 -9.01 -13.50
C TRP A 206 -1.81 -9.31 -13.07
N TRP A 207 -1.52 -10.57 -12.73
CA TRP A 207 -0.19 -11.04 -12.38
C TRP A 207 0.82 -10.77 -13.51
N ASN A 208 0.51 -11.15 -14.73
CA ASN A 208 1.41 -10.98 -15.88
C ASN A 208 1.77 -9.50 -16.12
N ILE A 209 0.82 -8.57 -15.90
CA ILE A 209 1.12 -7.14 -16.03
C ILE A 209 2.17 -6.68 -15.02
N TYR A 210 2.04 -7.12 -13.76
CA TYR A 210 3.05 -6.80 -12.75
C TYR A 210 4.40 -7.44 -13.07
N GLN A 211 4.42 -8.70 -13.50
CA GLN A 211 5.66 -9.38 -13.87
C GLN A 211 6.38 -8.66 -15.01
N ASP A 212 5.67 -8.32 -16.07
CA ASP A 212 6.22 -7.56 -17.19
C ASP A 212 6.80 -6.21 -16.74
N PHE A 213 6.13 -5.53 -15.80
CA PHE A 213 6.60 -4.26 -15.27
C PHE A 213 7.84 -4.41 -14.39
N LEU A 214 7.90 -5.44 -13.55
CA LEU A 214 9.06 -5.76 -12.72
C LEU A 214 10.27 -6.14 -13.60
N ASP A 215 10.05 -6.91 -14.66
CA ASP A 215 11.08 -7.33 -15.60
C ASP A 215 11.62 -6.18 -16.47
N ALA A 216 10.87 -5.13 -16.62
CA ALA A 216 11.31 -3.93 -17.34
C ALA A 216 12.43 -3.16 -16.63
N HIS A 217 12.72 -3.46 -15.36
CA HIS A 217 13.79 -2.86 -14.55
C HIS A 217 13.82 -1.31 -14.54
N ARG A 218 12.64 -0.69 -14.66
CA ARG A 218 12.49 0.77 -14.68
C ARG A 218 12.55 1.41 -13.30
N VAL A 219 12.35 0.59 -12.26
CA VAL A 219 12.20 1.02 -10.87
C VAL A 219 13.31 0.44 -10.03
N VAL A 220 13.90 1.26 -9.18
CA VAL A 220 14.74 0.81 -8.05
C VAL A 220 13.83 0.63 -6.86
N TRP A 221 13.61 -0.61 -6.48
CA TRP A 221 12.77 -0.95 -5.35
C TRP A 221 13.51 -0.73 -4.04
N ARG A 222 12.88 -0.01 -3.13
CA ARG A 222 13.45 0.41 -1.85
C ARG A 222 12.72 -0.28 -0.69
N SER A 223 13.48 -0.62 0.34
CA SER A 223 12.92 -0.94 1.65
C SER A 223 12.19 0.28 2.23
N LEU A 224 11.39 0.06 3.27
CA LEU A 224 10.70 1.15 3.98
C LEU A 224 11.69 2.22 4.44
N ASP A 225 12.78 1.83 5.10
CA ASP A 225 13.75 2.77 5.66
C ASP A 225 14.46 3.61 4.58
N GLU A 226 14.83 3.00 3.47
CA GLU A 226 15.41 3.72 2.33
C GLU A 226 14.40 4.68 1.71
N PHE A 227 13.16 4.24 1.55
CA PHE A 227 12.11 5.03 0.91
C PHE A 227 11.72 6.26 1.74
N VAL A 228 11.72 6.17 3.07
CA VAL A 228 11.33 7.27 3.96
C VAL A 228 12.48 8.16 4.42
N SER A 229 13.69 7.94 3.94
CA SER A 229 14.91 8.58 4.45
C SER A 229 14.93 10.11 4.35
N HIS A 230 14.16 10.71 3.45
CA HIS A 230 14.14 12.17 3.22
C HIS A 230 12.70 12.70 3.17
N PRO A 231 11.99 12.79 4.31
CA PRO A 231 10.63 13.30 4.33
C PRO A 231 10.58 14.82 4.15
N MET A 232 9.54 15.32 3.51
CA MET A 232 9.20 16.74 3.57
C MET A 232 8.64 17.08 4.94
N ILE A 233 9.24 18.04 5.63
CA ILE A 233 8.79 18.49 6.97
C ILE A 233 7.82 19.65 6.76
N LEU A 234 6.55 19.45 7.10
CA LEU A 234 5.46 20.41 6.93
C LEU A 234 4.69 20.59 8.23
N PRO A 235 4.11 21.77 8.49
CA PRO A 235 3.06 21.90 9.50
C PRO A 235 1.91 20.94 9.21
N ASN A 236 1.26 20.40 10.23
CA ASN A 236 0.16 19.45 10.05
C ASN A 236 -0.97 20.03 9.18
N THR A 237 -1.25 21.32 9.29
CA THR A 237 -2.26 22.02 8.50
C THR A 237 -1.96 22.13 7.01
N GLU A 238 -0.70 21.92 6.60
CA GLU A 238 -0.27 21.95 5.20
C GLU A 238 -0.19 20.55 4.57
N ILE A 239 -0.36 19.49 5.38
CA ILE A 239 -0.37 18.12 4.88
C ILE A 239 -1.72 17.86 4.21
N PRO A 240 -1.73 17.39 2.95
CA PRO A 240 -2.98 17.11 2.26
C PRO A 240 -3.77 16.02 2.98
N ILE A 241 -4.98 16.35 3.41
CA ILE A 241 -5.94 15.39 3.95
C ILE A 241 -6.62 14.68 2.79
N ASN A 242 -6.86 13.41 2.95
CA ASN A 242 -7.51 12.60 1.94
C ASN A 242 -9.03 12.84 1.88
N THR A 243 -9.43 13.84 1.13
CA THR A 243 -10.86 14.12 0.86
C THR A 243 -11.49 13.17 -0.16
N GLU A 244 -10.68 12.40 -0.89
CA GLU A 244 -11.15 11.50 -1.96
C GLU A 244 -11.75 10.20 -1.43
N VAL A 245 -11.58 9.89 -0.15
CA VAL A 245 -12.19 8.71 0.49
C VAL A 245 -13.70 8.68 0.30
N GLN A 246 -14.37 9.82 0.44
CA GLN A 246 -15.81 9.91 0.22
C GLN A 246 -16.20 9.56 -1.21
N TYR A 247 -15.42 10.04 -2.19
CA TYR A 247 -15.64 9.74 -3.59
C TYR A 247 -15.48 8.25 -3.87
N LEU A 248 -14.44 7.61 -3.36
CA LEU A 248 -14.20 6.17 -3.54
C LEU A 248 -15.25 5.29 -2.86
N ILE A 249 -15.77 5.71 -1.71
CA ILE A 249 -16.86 5.00 -1.01
C ILE A 249 -18.16 5.07 -1.82
N ALA A 250 -18.40 6.18 -2.50
CA ALA A 250 -19.61 6.40 -3.28
C ALA A 250 -19.60 5.75 -4.68
N GLN A 251 -18.43 5.32 -5.17
CA GLN A 251 -18.33 4.71 -6.50
C GLN A 251 -18.96 3.31 -6.58
N PRO A 252 -19.63 2.96 -7.67
CA PRO A 252 -20.04 1.59 -7.94
C PRO A 252 -18.81 0.69 -7.98
N LYS A 253 -18.91 -0.47 -7.34
CA LYS A 253 -17.84 -1.48 -7.33
C LYS A 253 -18.26 -2.67 -8.18
N ILE A 254 -17.37 -3.13 -9.03
CA ILE A 254 -17.55 -4.36 -9.78
C ILE A 254 -17.27 -5.53 -8.82
N PRO A 255 -18.18 -6.50 -8.69
CA PRO A 255 -17.91 -7.68 -7.88
C PRO A 255 -16.71 -8.47 -8.39
N LEU A 256 -15.86 -8.92 -7.48
CA LEU A 256 -14.63 -9.66 -7.82
C LEU A 256 -14.93 -11.00 -8.50
N GLU A 257 -16.08 -11.59 -8.22
CA GLU A 257 -16.56 -12.83 -8.81
C GLU A 257 -16.78 -12.76 -10.32
N GLN A 258 -16.88 -11.54 -10.86
CA GLN A 258 -16.99 -11.34 -12.32
C GLN A 258 -15.64 -11.52 -13.03
N GLU A 259 -14.52 -11.43 -12.31
CA GLU A 259 -13.22 -11.71 -12.88
C GLU A 259 -12.98 -13.23 -12.95
N PRO A 260 -12.67 -13.79 -14.13
CA PRO A 260 -12.38 -15.21 -14.24
C PRO A 260 -11.12 -15.59 -13.47
N ASP A 261 -11.15 -16.71 -12.78
CA ASP A 261 -10.00 -17.28 -12.11
C ASP A 261 -9.09 -18.01 -13.12
N TYR A 262 -7.83 -17.57 -13.20
CA TYR A 262 -6.81 -18.22 -13.97
C TYR A 262 -5.82 -18.90 -13.02
N PRO A 263 -5.72 -20.24 -13.02
CA PRO A 263 -4.73 -20.92 -12.20
C PRO A 263 -3.32 -20.56 -12.67
N PHE A 264 -2.43 -20.30 -11.73
CA PHE A 264 -1.02 -19.98 -12.03
C PHE A 264 -0.24 -21.17 -12.55
N ASN A 265 -0.72 -22.40 -12.30
CA ASN A 265 -0.09 -23.61 -12.77
C ASN A 265 -1.16 -24.54 -13.37
N LYS A 266 -1.02 -24.83 -14.61
CA LYS A 266 -1.38 -26.13 -15.18
C LYS A 266 -0.12 -26.87 -15.49
#